data_ddd3b2165f703d9d0aa84ffcd8a2fb99
#
_entry.id   ddd3b2165f703d9d0aa84ffcd8a2fb99
#
_cell.length_a   1.000
_cell.length_b   1.000
_cell.length_c   1.000
_cell.angle_alpha   90.00
_cell.angle_beta   90.00
_cell.angle_gamma   90.00
#
_symmetry.space_group_name_H-M   'P 1'
#
loop_
_entity.id
_entity.type
_entity.pdbx_description
1 polymer ?
#
loop_
_entity_poly.entity_id
_entity_poly.type
_entity_poly.pdbx_seq_one_letter_code
_entity_poly.pdbx_strand_id
1 'polypeptide(L)'
;MSSTDVGAGTALVQSFRAAAGGRLSASPVISTLLLAVVAEPELGAPLEAAGPEARLQPTRLFTAVHHLLRTTLPEHPLAHYYPVLEGPYPPDGGLVDAFRDLVSTHGEELGRLCRRPLRQDDPLVWSIVRPAVSRAAAAHPGRPVALVELGATAGLGLLLDHYRFDYGTDLVGDGPVHLACRLLGDTPRDLHQPFTVGSRVGLDPDPVDAADVDAVDWLLSGVWPEDVSALDRLESALSLLREVEVDLRGGTLPDLLPTALAEIPDDELPVVVGSPAPGRTPANAPLAAVPAQLAAAGRDLVWVTAEPAGRALPLVTAGPVEAVAAEHVLTAVTYRDGSVAEVSLLGRFDARRTWLDWDPTPLAPR
;
A
#
# COMPACT_ATOMS: atom_id res chain seq x y z
N MET A 1 32.93 6.63 24.29
CA MET A 1 31.57 6.25 23.85
C MET A 1 30.56 6.87 24.81
N SER A 2 29.72 7.76 24.31
CA SER A 2 28.71 8.46 25.12
C SER A 2 27.55 7.50 25.45
N SER A 3 26.87 7.70 26.57
CA SER A 3 25.68 6.88 26.95
C SER A 3 24.54 6.93 25.90
N THR A 4 24.54 7.93 25.04
CA THR A 4 23.65 8.07 23.89
C THR A 4 23.95 7.08 22.76
N ASP A 5 25.21 6.71 22.54
CA ASP A 5 25.61 5.74 21.49
C ASP A 5 25.20 4.29 21.85
N VAL A 6 25.32 3.92 23.13
CA VAL A 6 24.92 2.57 23.59
C VAL A 6 23.39 2.37 23.47
N GLY A 7 22.60 3.42 23.71
CA GLY A 7 21.14 3.38 23.56
C GLY A 7 20.70 3.30 22.09
N ALA A 8 21.40 3.98 21.19
CA ALA A 8 21.10 4.00 19.75
C ALA A 8 21.33 2.65 19.08
N GLY A 9 22.49 2.03 19.27
CA GLY A 9 22.78 0.70 18.73
C GLY A 9 21.85 -0.38 19.27
N THR A 10 21.40 -0.26 20.53
CA THR A 10 20.39 -1.16 21.10
C THR A 10 19.04 -1.02 20.40
N ALA A 11 18.58 0.21 20.09
CA ALA A 11 17.31 0.45 19.42
C ALA A 11 17.33 -0.07 17.98
N LEU A 12 18.43 0.12 17.23
CA LEU A 12 18.63 -0.43 15.89
C LEU A 12 18.49 -1.96 15.93
N VAL A 13 19.29 -2.65 16.72
CA VAL A 13 19.28 -4.11 16.83
C VAL A 13 17.89 -4.64 17.22
N GLN A 14 17.18 -3.95 18.12
CA GLN A 14 15.82 -4.32 18.50
C GLN A 14 14.85 -4.19 17.33
N SER A 15 14.94 -3.12 16.52
CA SER A 15 14.08 -2.93 15.35
C SER A 15 14.32 -4.01 14.29
N PHE A 16 15.58 -4.39 14.04
CA PHE A 16 15.92 -5.48 13.12
C PHE A 16 15.45 -6.85 13.64
N ARG A 17 15.61 -7.10 14.92
CA ARG A 17 15.12 -8.34 15.54
C ARG A 17 13.60 -8.45 15.50
N ALA A 18 12.88 -7.37 15.76
CA ALA A 18 11.43 -7.32 15.62
C ALA A 18 10.98 -7.56 14.16
N ALA A 19 11.68 -6.94 13.20
CA ALA A 19 11.42 -7.12 11.78
C ALA A 19 11.67 -8.57 11.31
N ALA A 20 12.70 -9.24 11.84
CA ALA A 20 13.00 -10.64 11.54
C ALA A 20 11.91 -11.62 12.06
N GLY A 21 11.14 -11.24 13.07
CA GLY A 21 9.96 -11.98 13.55
C GLY A 21 8.65 -11.58 12.85
N GLY A 22 8.68 -10.59 11.97
CA GLY A 22 7.51 -10.01 11.30
C GLY A 22 7.39 -10.39 9.82
N ARG A 23 6.66 -9.56 9.06
CA ARG A 23 6.39 -9.78 7.63
C ARG A 23 7.65 -9.90 6.76
N LEU A 24 8.73 -9.19 7.12
CA LEU A 24 9.99 -9.21 6.37
C LEU A 24 10.68 -10.58 6.40
N SER A 25 10.35 -11.46 7.36
CA SER A 25 10.88 -12.83 7.40
C SER A 25 10.37 -13.72 6.25
N ALA A 26 9.36 -13.28 5.51
CA ALA A 26 8.84 -14.02 4.36
C ALA A 26 9.74 -13.92 3.11
N SER A 27 10.67 -12.95 3.05
CA SER A 27 11.72 -12.86 2.04
C SER A 27 12.99 -13.55 2.58
N PRO A 28 13.48 -14.63 1.97
CA PRO A 28 14.72 -15.29 2.38
C PRO A 28 15.94 -14.36 2.32
N VAL A 29 16.06 -13.52 1.30
CA VAL A 29 17.16 -12.52 1.19
C VAL A 29 17.07 -11.54 2.33
N ILE A 30 15.93 -10.85 2.51
CA ILE A 30 15.77 -9.86 3.57
C ILE A 30 15.91 -10.48 4.96
N SER A 31 15.35 -11.68 5.17
CA SER A 31 15.48 -12.39 6.45
C SER A 31 16.93 -12.68 6.82
N THR A 32 17.74 -13.10 5.85
CA THR A 32 19.19 -13.35 6.04
C THR A 32 19.91 -12.04 6.37
N LEU A 33 19.63 -10.97 5.64
CA LEU A 33 20.27 -9.66 5.87
C LEU A 33 19.83 -9.02 7.19
N LEU A 34 18.56 -9.19 7.62
CA LEU A 34 18.10 -8.77 8.95
C LEU A 34 18.91 -9.43 10.06
N LEU A 35 19.11 -10.74 9.96
CA LEU A 35 19.90 -11.50 10.94
C LEU A 35 21.39 -11.11 10.91
N ALA A 36 21.92 -10.79 9.74
CA ALA A 36 23.29 -10.28 9.60
C ALA A 36 23.47 -8.96 10.36
N VAL A 37 22.54 -8.00 10.22
CA VAL A 37 22.59 -6.72 10.98
C VAL A 37 22.42 -6.95 12.49
N VAL A 38 21.63 -7.95 12.92
CA VAL A 38 21.50 -8.30 14.34
C VAL A 38 22.84 -8.84 14.91
N ALA A 39 23.57 -9.60 14.10
CA ALA A 39 24.89 -10.17 14.47
C ALA A 39 26.02 -9.15 14.36
N GLU A 40 25.98 -8.29 13.35
CA GLU A 40 26.97 -7.27 13.02
C GLU A 40 26.27 -5.90 12.89
N PRO A 41 26.03 -5.19 14.02
CA PRO A 41 25.23 -3.95 14.01
C PRO A 41 25.79 -2.82 13.13
N GLU A 42 27.09 -2.83 12.85
CA GLU A 42 27.76 -1.90 11.93
C GLU A 42 27.20 -1.96 10.50
N LEU A 43 26.63 -3.08 10.07
CA LEU A 43 25.93 -3.19 8.80
C LEU A 43 24.67 -2.31 8.72
N GLY A 44 24.15 -1.91 9.86
CA GLY A 44 23.03 -0.96 9.98
C GLY A 44 23.45 0.52 10.08
N ALA A 45 24.75 0.81 10.05
CA ALA A 45 25.28 2.19 10.18
C ALA A 45 24.65 3.20 9.21
N PRO A 46 24.36 2.87 7.92
CA PRO A 46 23.67 3.79 7.03
C PRO A 46 22.30 4.24 7.55
N LEU A 47 21.55 3.33 8.17
CA LEU A 47 20.24 3.62 8.73
C LEU A 47 20.35 4.49 9.99
N GLU A 48 21.35 4.27 10.82
CA GLU A 48 21.65 5.13 11.97
C GLU A 48 22.03 6.55 11.53
N ALA A 49 22.85 6.68 10.50
CA ALA A 49 23.23 7.96 9.92
C ALA A 49 22.06 8.74 9.31
N ALA A 50 20.98 8.06 8.94
CA ALA A 50 19.76 8.67 8.44
C ALA A 50 18.90 9.34 9.54
N GLY A 51 19.13 9.00 10.82
CA GLY A 51 18.50 9.65 11.97
C GLY A 51 17.59 8.75 12.82
N PRO A 52 17.07 9.27 13.94
CA PRO A 52 16.38 8.48 14.94
C PRO A 52 15.07 7.84 14.46
N GLU A 53 14.36 8.49 13.54
CA GLU A 53 13.15 7.95 12.96
C GLU A 53 13.45 6.80 11.99
N ALA A 54 14.47 6.98 11.14
CA ALA A 54 14.87 6.01 10.14
C ALA A 54 15.34 4.69 10.79
N ARG A 55 16.12 4.75 11.88
CA ARG A 55 16.67 3.56 12.56
C ARG A 55 15.61 2.56 13.03
N LEU A 56 14.36 2.99 13.21
CA LEU A 56 13.26 2.13 13.59
C LEU A 56 12.56 1.47 12.40
N GLN A 57 13.04 1.72 11.18
CA GLN A 57 12.43 1.26 9.94
C GLN A 57 13.43 0.49 9.07
N PRO A 58 13.78 -0.76 9.41
CA PRO A 58 14.75 -1.58 8.65
C PRO A 58 14.47 -1.65 7.14
N THR A 59 13.20 -1.59 6.73
CA THR A 59 12.79 -1.58 5.34
C THR A 59 13.45 -0.45 4.54
N ARG A 60 13.74 0.71 5.16
CA ARG A 60 14.43 1.82 4.48
C ARG A 60 15.82 1.43 3.98
N LEU A 61 16.57 0.66 4.78
CA LEU A 61 17.89 0.18 4.37
C LEU A 61 17.80 -0.75 3.16
N PHE A 62 16.86 -1.70 3.19
CA PHE A 62 16.72 -2.67 2.10
C PHE A 62 16.15 -2.03 0.83
N THR A 63 15.25 -1.05 0.95
CA THR A 63 14.82 -0.23 -0.19
C THR A 63 15.99 0.57 -0.77
N ALA A 64 16.85 1.17 0.06
CA ALA A 64 18.03 1.89 -0.39
C ALA A 64 19.03 0.97 -1.09
N VAL A 65 19.25 -0.22 -0.55
CA VAL A 65 20.11 -1.26 -1.18
C VAL A 65 19.55 -1.64 -2.54
N HIS A 66 18.26 -2.00 -2.61
CA HIS A 66 17.63 -2.39 -3.87
C HIS A 66 17.71 -1.26 -4.91
N HIS A 67 17.50 0.00 -4.48
CA HIS A 67 17.60 1.16 -5.35
C HIS A 67 18.98 1.32 -5.95
N LEU A 68 20.06 1.20 -5.15
CA LEU A 68 21.42 1.25 -5.68
C LEU A 68 21.71 0.12 -6.66
N LEU A 69 21.29 -1.12 -6.32
CA LEU A 69 21.50 -2.27 -7.21
C LEU A 69 20.75 -2.10 -8.53
N ARG A 70 19.53 -1.55 -8.49
CA ARG A 70 18.72 -1.34 -9.69
C ARG A 70 19.25 -0.22 -10.58
N THR A 71 19.73 0.88 -10.01
CA THR A 71 20.02 2.11 -10.76
C THR A 71 21.49 2.38 -11.02
N THR A 72 22.35 2.12 -10.05
CA THR A 72 23.73 2.56 -10.06
C THR A 72 24.73 1.40 -10.09
N LEU A 73 24.40 0.28 -9.48
CA LEU A 73 25.30 -0.84 -9.23
C LEU A 73 24.73 -2.19 -9.73
N PRO A 74 24.25 -2.29 -11.00
CA PRO A 74 23.61 -3.52 -11.48
C PRO A 74 24.58 -4.73 -11.53
N GLU A 75 25.89 -4.48 -11.66
CA GLU A 75 26.92 -5.52 -11.71
C GLU A 75 27.47 -5.89 -10.31
N HIS A 76 26.97 -5.29 -9.24
CA HIS A 76 27.45 -5.60 -7.90
C HIS A 76 27.08 -7.04 -7.51
N PRO A 77 27.98 -7.81 -6.85
CA PRO A 77 27.72 -9.22 -6.50
C PRO A 77 26.41 -9.45 -5.72
N LEU A 78 25.97 -8.46 -4.93
CA LEU A 78 24.70 -8.54 -4.20
C LEU A 78 23.46 -8.57 -5.14
N ALA A 79 23.51 -7.98 -6.33
CA ALA A 79 22.42 -8.00 -7.29
C ALA A 79 22.09 -9.42 -7.75
N HIS A 80 23.05 -10.32 -7.77
CA HIS A 80 22.84 -11.72 -8.14
C HIS A 80 21.96 -12.50 -7.15
N TYR A 81 21.67 -11.97 -5.97
CA TYR A 81 20.77 -12.53 -4.97
C TYR A 81 19.35 -11.93 -5.03
N TYR A 82 19.09 -11.03 -5.98
CA TYR A 82 17.79 -10.36 -6.16
C TYR A 82 17.09 -10.89 -7.43
N PRO A 83 16.18 -11.87 -7.34
CA PRO A 83 15.42 -12.37 -8.48
C PRO A 83 14.73 -11.28 -9.29
N VAL A 84 14.25 -10.20 -8.65
CA VAL A 84 13.67 -9.02 -9.33
C VAL A 84 14.68 -8.25 -10.20
N LEU A 85 15.97 -8.53 -10.05
CA LEU A 85 17.07 -8.03 -10.89
C LEU A 85 17.69 -9.16 -11.74
N GLU A 86 16.92 -10.21 -12.00
CA GLU A 86 17.37 -11.42 -12.73
C GLU A 86 18.51 -12.19 -12.03
N GLY A 87 18.70 -11.97 -10.73
CA GLY A 87 19.71 -12.62 -9.91
C GLY A 87 19.45 -14.11 -9.76
N PRO A 88 20.40 -14.99 -10.13
CA PRO A 88 20.18 -16.44 -10.17
C PRO A 88 20.49 -17.16 -8.85
N TYR A 89 21.05 -16.47 -7.85
CA TYR A 89 21.58 -17.14 -6.66
C TYR A 89 20.56 -17.18 -5.51
N PRO A 90 20.36 -18.36 -4.90
CA PRO A 90 19.66 -18.44 -3.63
C PRO A 90 20.55 -17.86 -2.52
N PRO A 91 19.96 -17.42 -1.38
CA PRO A 91 20.73 -16.97 -0.24
C PRO A 91 21.72 -18.04 0.27
N ASP A 92 23.00 -17.68 0.32
CA ASP A 92 24.09 -18.48 0.84
C ASP A 92 25.07 -17.61 1.67
N GLY A 93 26.24 -18.15 2.02
CA GLY A 93 27.25 -17.39 2.77
C GLY A 93 27.78 -16.14 2.05
N GLY A 94 27.77 -16.14 0.72
CA GLY A 94 28.23 -15.01 -0.10
C GLY A 94 27.26 -13.81 -0.07
N LEU A 95 25.97 -14.02 0.24
CA LEU A 95 25.00 -12.95 0.35
C LEU A 95 25.39 -11.91 1.41
N VAL A 96 25.79 -12.37 2.60
CA VAL A 96 26.19 -11.48 3.69
C VAL A 96 27.52 -10.78 3.38
N ASP A 97 28.47 -11.49 2.74
CA ASP A 97 29.74 -10.91 2.32
C ASP A 97 29.55 -9.81 1.27
N ALA A 98 28.68 -10.04 0.28
CA ALA A 98 28.32 -9.04 -0.73
C ALA A 98 27.60 -7.83 -0.10
N PHE A 99 26.73 -8.05 0.88
CA PHE A 99 26.08 -6.96 1.60
C PHE A 99 27.06 -6.15 2.44
N ARG A 100 28.01 -6.80 3.11
CA ARG A 100 29.07 -6.15 3.88
C ARG A 100 29.94 -5.28 2.98
N ASP A 101 30.32 -5.79 1.79
CA ASP A 101 31.07 -5.04 0.80
C ASP A 101 30.31 -3.79 0.36
N LEU A 102 29.02 -3.92 0.01
CA LEU A 102 28.19 -2.79 -0.38
C LEU A 102 28.10 -1.72 0.72
N VAL A 103 27.85 -2.12 1.97
CA VAL A 103 27.76 -1.17 3.10
C VAL A 103 29.08 -0.47 3.35
N SER A 104 30.21 -1.19 3.27
CA SER A 104 31.53 -0.61 3.49
C SER A 104 31.94 0.38 2.40
N THR A 105 31.54 0.13 1.16
CA THR A 105 31.94 0.94 -0.01
C THR A 105 30.97 2.08 -0.28
N HIS A 106 29.66 1.87 -0.06
CA HIS A 106 28.58 2.82 -0.39
C HIS A 106 27.77 3.29 0.82
N GLY A 107 28.29 3.15 2.06
CA GLY A 107 27.56 3.44 3.28
C GLY A 107 27.06 4.87 3.39
N GLU A 108 27.79 5.88 2.90
CA GLU A 108 27.39 7.28 2.89
C GLU A 108 26.16 7.50 1.97
N GLU A 109 26.18 6.93 0.77
CA GLU A 109 25.07 7.01 -0.18
C GLU A 109 23.84 6.27 0.32
N LEU A 110 24.00 5.07 0.88
CA LEU A 110 22.91 4.36 1.55
C LEU A 110 22.31 5.19 2.68
N GLY A 111 23.15 5.87 3.49
CA GLY A 111 22.68 6.76 4.56
C GLY A 111 21.86 7.94 4.03
N ARG A 112 22.23 8.50 2.87
CA ARG A 112 21.46 9.53 2.18
C ARG A 112 20.10 9.00 1.70
N LEU A 113 20.10 7.83 1.07
CA LEU A 113 18.88 7.19 0.56
C LEU A 113 17.93 6.78 1.70
N CYS A 114 18.45 6.29 2.82
CA CYS A 114 17.64 5.94 3.99
C CYS A 114 16.87 7.12 4.60
N ARG A 115 17.20 8.38 4.27
CA ARG A 115 16.41 9.55 4.67
C ARG A 115 15.15 9.72 3.83
N ARG A 116 15.10 9.15 2.63
CA ARG A 116 13.91 9.24 1.77
C ARG A 116 12.72 8.55 2.44
N PRO A 117 11.52 9.12 2.37
CA PRO A 117 10.32 8.45 2.83
C PRO A 117 10.11 7.15 2.05
N LEU A 118 9.68 6.09 2.75
CA LEU A 118 9.29 4.87 2.07
C LEU A 118 8.09 5.13 1.16
N ARG A 119 8.14 4.54 -0.02
CA ARG A 119 7.05 4.47 -0.97
C ARG A 119 6.81 2.99 -1.27
N GLN A 120 5.59 2.54 -1.10
CA GLN A 120 5.18 1.19 -1.42
C GLN A 120 3.78 1.26 -2.02
N ASP A 121 3.61 0.63 -3.15
CA ASP A 121 2.34 0.44 -3.81
C ASP A 121 2.29 -0.97 -4.38
N ASP A 122 1.12 -1.59 -4.36
CA ASP A 122 0.90 -2.88 -4.98
C ASP A 122 -0.53 -2.90 -5.52
N PRO A 123 -0.67 -2.89 -6.86
CA PRO A 123 -1.99 -2.93 -7.49
C PRO A 123 -2.88 -4.09 -7.03
N LEU A 124 -2.30 -5.15 -6.46
CA LEU A 124 -3.06 -6.33 -6.04
C LEU A 124 -4.14 -6.01 -5.00
N VAL A 125 -4.01 -4.94 -4.21
CA VAL A 125 -5.06 -4.53 -3.26
C VAL A 125 -6.38 -4.20 -3.97
N TRP A 126 -6.33 -3.81 -5.23
CA TRP A 126 -7.51 -3.43 -6.00
C TRP A 126 -8.36 -4.64 -6.39
N SER A 127 -7.81 -5.86 -6.38
CA SER A 127 -8.61 -7.08 -6.49
C SER A 127 -9.52 -7.31 -5.27
N ILE A 128 -9.10 -6.85 -4.09
CA ILE A 128 -9.93 -6.87 -2.87
C ILE A 128 -11.03 -5.80 -2.94
N VAL A 129 -10.70 -4.61 -3.45
CA VAL A 129 -11.58 -3.43 -3.48
C VAL A 129 -12.63 -3.52 -4.59
N ARG A 130 -12.29 -4.10 -5.75
CA ARG A 130 -13.14 -4.15 -6.96
C ARG A 130 -14.58 -4.61 -6.71
N PRO A 131 -14.85 -5.70 -5.93
CA PRO A 131 -16.23 -6.14 -5.64
C PRO A 131 -17.05 -5.10 -4.87
N ALA A 132 -16.42 -4.35 -3.95
CA ALA A 132 -17.12 -3.31 -3.19
C ALA A 132 -17.49 -2.12 -4.06
N VAL A 133 -16.62 -1.72 -5.00
CA VAL A 133 -16.93 -0.65 -5.97
C VAL A 133 -18.05 -1.08 -6.92
N SER A 134 -18.04 -2.34 -7.39
CA SER A 134 -19.13 -2.89 -8.21
C SER A 134 -20.46 -2.86 -7.48
N ARG A 135 -20.49 -3.25 -6.19
CA ARG A 135 -21.68 -3.17 -5.33
C ARG A 135 -22.18 -1.74 -5.16
N ALA A 136 -21.29 -0.79 -4.93
CA ALA A 136 -21.64 0.62 -4.82
C ALA A 136 -22.27 1.17 -6.11
N ALA A 137 -21.67 0.86 -7.27
CA ALA A 137 -22.18 1.24 -8.58
C ALA A 137 -23.55 0.59 -8.89
N ALA A 138 -23.72 -0.69 -8.57
CA ALA A 138 -24.97 -1.41 -8.76
C ALA A 138 -26.12 -0.84 -7.94
N ALA A 139 -25.84 -0.31 -6.75
CA ALA A 139 -26.83 0.36 -5.89
C ALA A 139 -27.24 1.75 -6.42
N HIS A 140 -26.51 2.32 -7.39
CA HIS A 140 -26.77 3.64 -7.97
C HIS A 140 -26.75 3.58 -9.51
N PRO A 141 -27.69 2.86 -10.13
CA PRO A 141 -27.68 2.60 -11.57
C PRO A 141 -27.73 3.90 -12.37
N GLY A 142 -26.90 3.97 -13.41
CA GLY A 142 -26.84 5.13 -14.32
C GLY A 142 -25.97 6.30 -13.83
N ARG A 143 -25.42 6.23 -12.63
CA ARG A 143 -24.45 7.23 -12.16
C ARG A 143 -23.01 6.74 -12.42
N PRO A 144 -22.15 7.51 -13.11
CA PRO A 144 -20.72 7.23 -13.15
C PRO A 144 -20.11 7.23 -11.75
N VAL A 145 -19.06 6.44 -11.54
CA VAL A 145 -18.31 6.43 -10.29
C VAL A 145 -17.22 7.50 -10.35
N ALA A 146 -17.17 8.37 -9.36
CA ALA A 146 -15.99 9.20 -9.11
C ALA A 146 -15.09 8.45 -8.12
N LEU A 147 -13.94 7.97 -8.59
CA LEU A 147 -12.94 7.34 -7.73
C LEU A 147 -12.14 8.41 -6.99
N VAL A 148 -12.15 8.35 -5.65
CA VAL A 148 -11.33 9.21 -4.78
C VAL A 148 -10.44 8.32 -3.93
N GLU A 149 -9.14 8.33 -4.19
CA GLU A 149 -8.16 7.48 -3.48
C GLU A 149 -7.46 8.24 -2.37
N LEU A 150 -7.53 7.72 -1.13
CA LEU A 150 -6.85 8.27 0.04
C LEU A 150 -5.51 7.57 0.28
N GLY A 151 -4.42 8.33 0.26
CA GLY A 151 -3.07 7.78 0.32
C GLY A 151 -2.66 7.16 -1.01
N ALA A 152 -2.96 7.87 -2.09
CA ALA A 152 -2.92 7.37 -3.47
C ALA A 152 -1.52 6.95 -3.95
N THR A 153 -0.45 7.39 -3.29
CA THR A 153 0.94 7.15 -3.73
C THR A 153 1.15 7.59 -5.18
N ALA A 154 1.03 6.69 -6.15
CA ALA A 154 1.08 7.01 -7.58
C ALA A 154 -0.31 7.11 -8.23
N GLY A 155 -1.39 6.80 -7.52
CA GLY A 155 -2.76 6.81 -8.06
C GLY A 155 -3.14 5.54 -8.83
N LEU A 156 -2.49 4.42 -8.52
CA LEU A 156 -2.75 3.15 -9.24
C LEU A 156 -4.17 2.63 -9.02
N GLY A 157 -4.81 2.99 -7.91
CA GLY A 157 -6.20 2.63 -7.66
C GLY A 157 -7.20 3.35 -8.53
N LEU A 158 -6.81 4.49 -9.06
CA LEU A 158 -7.64 5.27 -9.99
C LEU A 158 -7.80 4.59 -11.34
N LEU A 159 -7.03 3.51 -11.60
CA LEU A 159 -7.07 2.69 -12.82
C LEU A 159 -7.94 1.43 -12.66
N LEU A 160 -8.76 1.35 -11.60
CA LEU A 160 -9.51 0.15 -11.22
C LEU A 160 -10.32 -0.49 -12.34
N ASP A 161 -10.90 0.29 -13.23
CA ASP A 161 -11.68 -0.17 -14.39
C ASP A 161 -10.83 -0.57 -15.60
N HIS A 162 -9.53 -0.28 -15.59
CA HIS A 162 -8.56 -0.66 -16.61
C HIS A 162 -7.78 -1.94 -16.27
N TYR A 163 -8.08 -2.60 -15.15
CA TYR A 163 -7.44 -3.84 -14.76
C TYR A 163 -8.21 -5.08 -15.19
N ARG A 164 -7.51 -6.21 -15.27
CA ARG A 164 -8.10 -7.54 -15.40
C ARG A 164 -7.98 -8.28 -14.09
N PHE A 165 -9.11 -8.65 -13.50
CA PHE A 165 -9.18 -9.37 -12.24
C PHE A 165 -9.46 -10.84 -12.48
N ASP A 166 -8.64 -11.71 -11.88
CA ASP A 166 -8.82 -13.16 -11.88
C ASP A 166 -9.18 -13.61 -10.46
N TYR A 167 -10.43 -14.02 -10.29
CA TYR A 167 -10.94 -14.53 -9.02
C TYR A 167 -10.98 -16.06 -8.96
N GLY A 168 -10.32 -16.74 -9.89
CA GLY A 168 -10.29 -18.18 -10.04
C GLY A 168 -11.38 -18.66 -10.98
N THR A 169 -12.64 -18.64 -10.58
CA THR A 169 -13.79 -19.00 -11.43
C THR A 169 -14.30 -17.86 -12.28
N ASP A 170 -14.04 -16.63 -11.87
CA ASP A 170 -14.58 -15.41 -12.47
C ASP A 170 -13.46 -14.50 -12.98
N LEU A 171 -13.58 -14.07 -14.24
CA LEU A 171 -12.72 -13.04 -14.83
C LEU A 171 -13.52 -11.77 -15.03
N VAL A 172 -12.96 -10.63 -14.58
CA VAL A 172 -13.60 -9.32 -14.66
C VAL A 172 -12.63 -8.30 -15.26
N GLY A 173 -13.09 -7.58 -16.29
CA GLY A 173 -12.24 -6.67 -17.06
C GLY A 173 -11.32 -7.38 -18.04
N ASP A 174 -10.70 -6.61 -18.92
CA ASP A 174 -9.87 -7.08 -20.03
C ASP A 174 -8.55 -6.28 -20.19
N GLY A 175 -8.24 -5.48 -19.17
CA GLY A 175 -7.05 -4.61 -19.17
C GLY A 175 -5.72 -5.37 -19.17
N PRO A 176 -4.61 -4.65 -19.43
CA PRO A 176 -3.28 -5.25 -19.59
C PRO A 176 -2.68 -5.72 -18.24
N VAL A 177 -3.10 -5.14 -17.13
CA VAL A 177 -2.59 -5.49 -15.79
C VAL A 177 -3.46 -6.56 -15.18
N HIS A 178 -2.88 -7.73 -14.92
CA HIS A 178 -3.57 -8.89 -14.38
C HIS A 178 -3.40 -9.01 -12.86
N LEU A 179 -4.51 -8.98 -12.14
CA LEU A 179 -4.57 -9.04 -10.68
C LEU A 179 -5.32 -10.30 -10.24
N ALA A 180 -4.59 -11.29 -9.70
CA ALA A 180 -5.15 -12.55 -9.26
C ALA A 180 -5.42 -12.57 -7.76
N CYS A 181 -6.69 -12.82 -7.38
CA CYS A 181 -7.13 -12.96 -5.99
C CYS A 181 -8.26 -13.98 -5.91
N ARG A 182 -8.05 -15.10 -5.25
CA ARG A 182 -9.07 -16.14 -5.19
C ARG A 182 -10.26 -15.72 -4.32
N LEU A 183 -11.47 -15.76 -4.86
CA LEU A 183 -12.69 -15.67 -4.06
C LEU A 183 -12.92 -16.97 -3.29
N LEU A 184 -13.24 -16.84 -2.01
CA LEU A 184 -13.73 -17.92 -1.16
C LEU A 184 -15.23 -17.69 -0.93
N GLY A 185 -15.99 -18.80 -0.84
CA GLY A 185 -17.44 -18.71 -0.70
C GLY A 185 -18.17 -18.36 -2.02
N ASP A 186 -19.26 -17.62 -1.91
CA ASP A 186 -20.10 -17.25 -3.05
C ASP A 186 -19.53 -16.07 -3.81
N THR A 187 -19.68 -16.08 -5.14
CA THR A 187 -19.34 -14.92 -5.97
C THR A 187 -20.23 -13.73 -5.64
N PRO A 188 -19.66 -12.51 -5.43
CA PRO A 188 -20.45 -11.30 -5.23
C PRO A 188 -21.42 -11.08 -6.39
N ARG A 189 -22.72 -10.88 -6.09
CA ARG A 189 -23.78 -10.75 -7.12
C ARG A 189 -23.51 -9.67 -8.13
N ASP A 190 -22.87 -8.58 -7.68
CA ASP A 190 -22.63 -7.39 -8.49
C ASP A 190 -21.23 -7.38 -9.12
N LEU A 191 -20.46 -8.48 -9.01
CA LEU A 191 -19.06 -8.56 -9.46
C LEU A 191 -18.90 -8.19 -10.94
N HIS A 192 -19.80 -8.69 -11.77
CA HIS A 192 -19.82 -8.46 -13.23
C HIS A 192 -20.64 -7.23 -13.65
N GLN A 193 -21.22 -6.49 -12.70
CA GLN A 193 -21.97 -5.28 -13.04
C GLN A 193 -21.02 -4.25 -13.66
N PRO A 194 -21.26 -3.82 -14.91
CA PRO A 194 -20.45 -2.78 -15.51
C PRO A 194 -20.72 -1.43 -14.86
N PHE A 195 -19.70 -0.63 -14.73
CA PHE A 195 -19.78 0.77 -14.34
C PHE A 195 -18.79 1.60 -15.13
N THR A 196 -19.04 2.88 -15.25
CA THR A 196 -18.12 3.84 -15.84
C THR A 196 -17.47 4.66 -14.75
N VAL A 197 -16.20 4.99 -14.92
CA VAL A 197 -15.49 5.94 -14.07
C VAL A 197 -15.48 7.29 -14.76
N GLY A 198 -16.01 8.30 -14.09
CA GLY A 198 -15.94 9.70 -14.50
C GLY A 198 -14.68 10.35 -13.94
N SER A 199 -14.79 10.93 -12.76
CA SER A 199 -13.66 11.59 -12.08
C SER A 199 -12.69 10.58 -11.46
N ARG A 200 -11.38 10.90 -11.47
CA ARG A 200 -10.28 10.12 -10.89
C ARG A 200 -9.39 11.05 -10.07
N VAL A 201 -9.55 11.06 -8.75
CA VAL A 201 -8.84 11.98 -7.86
C VAL A 201 -8.04 11.21 -6.82
N GLY A 202 -6.73 11.38 -6.83
CA GLY A 202 -5.82 10.79 -5.85
C GLY A 202 -5.32 11.84 -4.85
N LEU A 203 -5.40 11.54 -3.57
CA LEU A 203 -4.99 12.43 -2.48
C LEU A 203 -3.85 11.78 -1.71
N ASP A 204 -2.69 12.41 -1.70
CA ASP A 204 -1.51 11.92 -0.98
C ASP A 204 -0.68 13.07 -0.41
N PRO A 205 -0.06 12.93 0.78
CA PRO A 205 0.82 13.97 1.33
C PRO A 205 2.01 14.31 0.42
N ASP A 206 2.47 13.35 -0.38
CA ASP A 206 3.63 13.48 -1.24
C ASP A 206 3.52 12.44 -2.37
N PRO A 207 2.73 12.76 -3.41
CA PRO A 207 2.42 11.84 -4.50
C PRO A 207 3.65 11.54 -5.37
N VAL A 208 3.65 10.36 -5.97
CA VAL A 208 4.67 9.92 -6.92
C VAL A 208 4.21 10.28 -8.33
N ASP A 209 4.96 11.14 -9.00
CA ASP A 209 4.76 11.42 -10.42
C ASP A 209 5.32 10.25 -11.25
N ALA A 210 4.48 9.60 -12.04
CA ALA A 210 4.89 8.49 -12.92
C ALA A 210 5.82 8.93 -14.07
N ALA A 211 5.99 10.24 -14.31
CA ALA A 211 6.95 10.79 -15.25
C ALA A 211 8.34 11.03 -14.61
N ASP A 212 8.42 11.09 -13.29
CA ASP A 212 9.70 11.22 -12.57
C ASP A 212 10.37 9.85 -12.42
N VAL A 213 11.42 9.63 -13.21
CA VAL A 213 12.15 8.35 -13.26
C VAL A 213 12.75 7.98 -11.89
N ASP A 214 13.34 8.95 -11.15
CA ASP A 214 13.93 8.66 -9.83
C ASP A 214 12.86 8.32 -8.79
N ALA A 215 11.70 8.98 -8.82
CA ALA A 215 10.58 8.65 -7.95
C ALA A 215 9.99 7.26 -8.26
N VAL A 216 9.87 6.91 -9.53
CA VAL A 216 9.43 5.59 -10.00
C VAL A 216 10.42 4.51 -9.60
N ASP A 217 11.72 4.71 -9.82
CA ASP A 217 12.76 3.74 -9.40
C ASP A 217 12.79 3.55 -7.88
N TRP A 218 12.55 4.62 -7.11
CA TRP A 218 12.41 4.51 -5.66
C TRP A 218 11.19 3.68 -5.24
N LEU A 219 10.04 3.87 -5.91
CA LEU A 219 8.82 3.09 -5.68
C LEU A 219 9.04 1.61 -6.02
N LEU A 220 9.62 1.30 -7.19
CA LEU A 220 9.94 -0.07 -7.63
C LEU A 220 10.92 -0.76 -6.67
N SER A 221 11.84 0.00 -6.08
CA SER A 221 12.80 -0.52 -5.10
C SER A 221 12.17 -0.91 -3.76
N GLY A 222 10.90 -0.53 -3.53
CA GLY A 222 10.09 -0.98 -2.40
C GLY A 222 9.57 -2.42 -2.54
N VAL A 223 9.66 -3.02 -3.73
CA VAL A 223 9.29 -4.42 -3.98
C VAL A 223 10.34 -5.36 -3.38
N TRP A 224 9.89 -6.49 -2.83
CA TRP A 224 10.78 -7.45 -2.21
C TRP A 224 11.63 -8.19 -3.24
N PRO A 225 12.85 -8.61 -2.88
CA PRO A 225 13.81 -9.21 -3.83
C PRO A 225 13.26 -10.40 -4.61
N GLU A 226 12.40 -11.21 -4.01
CA GLU A 226 11.87 -12.43 -4.62
C GLU A 226 10.51 -12.24 -5.31
N ASP A 227 9.86 -11.08 -5.17
CA ASP A 227 8.50 -10.89 -5.67
C ASP A 227 8.49 -10.31 -7.10
N VAL A 228 9.01 -11.09 -8.04
CA VAL A 228 9.03 -10.74 -9.48
C VAL A 228 7.63 -10.40 -9.97
N SER A 229 6.62 -11.15 -9.53
CA SER A 229 5.22 -10.89 -9.92
C SER A 229 4.72 -9.53 -9.45
N ALA A 230 5.14 -9.09 -8.26
CA ALA A 230 4.76 -7.74 -7.77
C ALA A 230 5.46 -6.64 -8.56
N LEU A 231 6.74 -6.88 -8.94
CA LEU A 231 7.48 -5.94 -9.79
C LEU A 231 6.80 -5.80 -11.15
N ASP A 232 6.51 -6.92 -11.83
CA ASP A 232 5.85 -6.92 -13.15
C ASP A 232 4.49 -6.21 -13.11
N ARG A 233 3.69 -6.47 -12.07
CA ARG A 233 2.39 -5.78 -11.89
C ARG A 233 2.55 -4.28 -11.69
N LEU A 234 3.50 -3.89 -10.86
CA LEU A 234 3.74 -2.48 -10.54
C LEU A 234 4.25 -1.72 -11.78
N GLU A 235 5.21 -2.28 -12.53
CA GLU A 235 5.71 -1.70 -13.78
C GLU A 235 4.62 -1.59 -14.84
N SER A 236 3.80 -2.64 -15.00
CA SER A 236 2.66 -2.63 -15.93
C SER A 236 1.62 -1.57 -15.55
N ALA A 237 1.32 -1.42 -14.25
CA ALA A 237 0.36 -0.42 -13.78
C ALA A 237 0.90 1.01 -13.92
N LEU A 238 2.18 1.23 -13.66
CA LEU A 238 2.82 2.52 -13.90
C LEU A 238 2.90 2.88 -15.40
N SER A 239 3.06 1.89 -16.28
CA SER A 239 2.97 2.10 -17.73
C SER A 239 1.57 2.52 -18.14
N LEU A 240 0.55 1.82 -17.66
CA LEU A 240 -0.86 2.14 -17.91
C LEU A 240 -1.23 3.53 -17.37
N LEU A 241 -0.71 3.93 -16.22
CA LEU A 241 -0.96 5.25 -15.62
C LEU A 241 -0.53 6.41 -16.53
N ARG A 242 0.47 6.21 -17.38
CA ARG A 242 0.89 7.25 -18.35
C ARG A 242 -0.09 7.45 -19.50
N GLU A 243 -1.04 6.54 -19.67
CA GLU A 243 -2.04 6.56 -20.75
C GLU A 243 -3.41 7.05 -20.25
N VAL A 244 -3.62 7.10 -18.93
CA VAL A 244 -4.89 7.49 -18.30
C VAL A 244 -4.72 8.79 -17.55
N GLU A 245 -5.58 9.76 -17.82
CA GLU A 245 -5.58 11.03 -17.08
C GLU A 245 -6.12 10.84 -15.66
N VAL A 246 -5.32 11.24 -14.66
CA VAL A 246 -5.66 11.22 -13.25
C VAL A 246 -5.30 12.55 -12.60
N ASP A 247 -6.12 13.01 -11.67
CA ASP A 247 -5.87 14.20 -10.86
C ASP A 247 -5.23 13.80 -9.54
N LEU A 248 -3.91 13.89 -9.47
CA LEU A 248 -3.13 13.48 -8.30
C LEU A 248 -2.68 14.72 -7.51
N ARG A 249 -3.20 14.87 -6.29
CA ARG A 249 -3.03 16.09 -5.47
C ARG A 249 -2.14 15.84 -4.26
N GLY A 250 -1.11 16.70 -4.10
CA GLY A 250 -0.22 16.71 -2.95
C GLY A 250 -0.71 17.61 -1.82
N GLY A 251 -0.70 17.11 -0.58
CA GLY A 251 -1.06 17.89 0.60
C GLY A 251 -1.66 17.06 1.72
N THR A 252 -2.14 17.72 2.78
CA THR A 252 -2.72 17.02 3.91
C THR A 252 -4.14 16.53 3.57
N LEU A 253 -4.48 15.30 3.93
CA LEU A 253 -5.81 14.75 3.64
C LEU A 253 -6.95 15.56 4.24
N PRO A 254 -6.86 16.10 5.48
CA PRO A 254 -7.90 16.96 6.02
C PRO A 254 -8.19 18.21 5.19
N ASP A 255 -7.21 18.74 4.48
CA ASP A 255 -7.38 19.92 3.64
C ASP A 255 -7.88 19.56 2.22
N LEU A 256 -7.36 18.45 1.67
CA LEU A 256 -7.62 18.04 0.30
C LEU A 256 -9.00 17.38 0.12
N LEU A 257 -9.43 16.52 1.06
CA LEU A 257 -10.64 15.71 0.89
C LEU A 257 -11.93 16.54 0.74
N PRO A 258 -12.18 17.58 1.55
CA PRO A 258 -13.38 18.40 1.37
C PRO A 258 -13.42 19.11 0.01
N THR A 259 -12.28 19.63 -0.45
CA THR A 259 -12.19 20.32 -1.73
C THR A 259 -12.40 19.34 -2.88
N ALA A 260 -11.76 18.17 -2.83
CA ALA A 260 -11.93 17.14 -3.85
C ALA A 260 -13.40 16.68 -3.97
N LEU A 261 -14.08 16.45 -2.84
CA LEU A 261 -15.48 16.04 -2.85
C LEU A 261 -16.42 17.14 -3.37
N ALA A 262 -16.11 18.41 -3.13
CA ALA A 262 -16.90 19.53 -3.62
C ALA A 262 -16.76 19.76 -5.14
N GLU A 263 -15.68 19.32 -5.74
CA GLU A 263 -15.40 19.48 -7.19
C GLU A 263 -15.96 18.31 -8.02
N ILE A 264 -16.35 17.19 -7.40
CA ILE A 264 -16.95 16.05 -8.10
C ILE A 264 -18.34 16.45 -8.60
N PRO A 265 -18.67 16.21 -9.89
CA PRO A 265 -20.00 16.46 -10.45
C PRO A 265 -21.13 15.81 -9.63
N ASP A 266 -22.29 16.49 -9.57
CA ASP A 266 -23.43 16.01 -8.77
C ASP A 266 -24.06 14.72 -9.31
N ASP A 267 -23.93 14.46 -10.60
CA ASP A 267 -24.39 13.26 -11.28
C ASP A 267 -23.44 12.05 -11.11
N GLU A 268 -22.23 12.25 -10.58
CA GLU A 268 -21.31 11.18 -10.25
C GLU A 268 -21.47 10.70 -8.80
N LEU A 269 -21.27 9.40 -8.58
CA LEU A 269 -21.22 8.79 -7.26
C LEU A 269 -19.78 8.81 -6.74
N PRO A 270 -19.43 9.60 -5.73
CA PRO A 270 -18.12 9.49 -5.11
C PRO A 270 -17.96 8.14 -4.40
N VAL A 271 -16.99 7.37 -4.81
CA VAL A 271 -16.51 6.18 -4.12
C VAL A 271 -15.11 6.48 -3.60
N VAL A 272 -15.05 6.81 -2.32
CA VAL A 272 -13.81 7.12 -1.61
C VAL A 272 -13.16 5.81 -1.21
N VAL A 273 -11.92 5.56 -1.64
CA VAL A 273 -11.24 4.29 -1.42
C VAL A 273 -9.96 4.49 -0.63
N GLY A 274 -9.70 3.55 0.27
CA GLY A 274 -8.46 3.51 1.02
C GLY A 274 -8.53 4.24 2.36
N SER A 275 -7.40 4.23 2.99
CA SER A 275 -7.11 4.95 4.22
C SER A 275 -5.66 5.41 4.19
N PRO A 276 -5.33 6.50 4.90
CA PRO A 276 -3.94 6.97 4.97
C PRO A 276 -2.97 5.86 5.37
N ALA A 277 -1.91 5.68 4.59
CA ALA A 277 -0.93 4.62 4.82
C ALA A 277 -0.29 4.71 6.22
N PRO A 278 -0.04 3.58 6.90
CA PRO A 278 0.70 3.56 8.15
C PRO A 278 2.10 4.14 7.98
N GLY A 279 2.54 4.99 8.94
CA GLY A 279 3.91 5.52 8.98
C GLY A 279 4.15 6.80 8.18
N ARG A 280 3.17 7.28 7.39
CA ARG A 280 3.28 8.57 6.65
C ARG A 280 2.63 9.76 7.39
N THR A 281 1.88 9.47 8.43
CA THR A 281 1.23 10.45 9.31
C THR A 281 1.28 9.95 10.76
N PRO A 282 1.17 10.83 11.78
CA PRO A 282 0.96 10.37 13.15
C PRO A 282 -0.18 9.36 13.17
N ALA A 283 0.07 8.21 13.79
CA ALA A 283 -0.87 7.09 13.80
C ALA A 283 -2.29 7.57 14.12
N ASN A 284 -3.22 7.36 13.20
CA ASN A 284 -4.67 7.59 13.29
C ASN A 284 -5.21 9.04 13.26
N ALA A 285 -4.42 10.09 13.39
CA ALA A 285 -4.97 11.46 13.46
C ALA A 285 -5.70 11.92 12.17
N PRO A 286 -5.16 11.71 10.94
CA PRO A 286 -5.89 12.06 9.72
C PRO A 286 -7.08 11.12 9.44
N LEU A 287 -6.94 9.83 9.76
CA LEU A 287 -8.00 8.85 9.55
C LEU A 287 -9.23 9.13 10.42
N ALA A 288 -9.04 9.58 11.66
CA ALA A 288 -10.14 9.90 12.57
C ALA A 288 -11.04 11.06 12.06
N ALA A 289 -10.51 11.95 11.22
CA ALA A 289 -11.26 13.05 10.64
C ALA A 289 -12.10 12.64 9.42
N VAL A 290 -11.76 11.55 8.73
CA VAL A 290 -12.39 11.13 7.48
C VAL A 290 -13.90 10.97 7.60
N PRO A 291 -14.47 10.22 8.58
CA PRO A 291 -15.91 10.05 8.67
C PRO A 291 -16.68 11.37 8.77
N ALA A 292 -16.16 12.32 9.56
CA ALA A 292 -16.78 13.63 9.72
C ALA A 292 -16.73 14.48 8.43
N GLN A 293 -15.63 14.39 7.68
CA GLN A 293 -15.47 15.09 6.40
C GLN A 293 -16.37 14.50 5.32
N LEU A 294 -16.54 13.17 5.29
CA LEU A 294 -17.45 12.50 4.37
C LEU A 294 -18.90 12.90 4.67
N ALA A 295 -19.29 12.94 5.95
CA ALA A 295 -20.60 13.41 6.36
C ALA A 295 -20.83 14.89 6.00
N ALA A 296 -19.82 15.74 6.17
CA ALA A 296 -19.91 17.17 5.87
C ALA A 296 -20.05 17.47 4.36
N ALA A 297 -19.73 16.51 3.48
CA ALA A 297 -19.95 16.64 2.04
C ALA A 297 -21.46 16.76 1.68
N GLY A 298 -22.36 16.33 2.57
CA GLY A 298 -23.81 16.52 2.43
C GLY A 298 -24.43 15.83 1.21
N ARG A 299 -23.79 14.80 0.68
CA ARG A 299 -24.22 14.08 -0.53
C ARG A 299 -24.12 12.56 -0.36
N ASP A 300 -24.71 11.83 -1.29
CA ASP A 300 -24.56 10.39 -1.38
C ASP A 300 -23.13 10.04 -1.79
N LEU A 301 -22.48 9.17 -1.04
CA LEU A 301 -21.17 8.63 -1.33
C LEU A 301 -20.95 7.28 -0.63
N VAL A 302 -19.94 6.54 -1.05
CA VAL A 302 -19.53 5.29 -0.41
C VAL A 302 -18.04 5.37 -0.06
N TRP A 303 -17.70 5.02 1.20
CA TRP A 303 -16.32 4.88 1.64
C TRP A 303 -15.95 3.40 1.77
N VAL A 304 -14.95 2.96 1.02
CA VAL A 304 -14.46 1.58 0.98
C VAL A 304 -13.07 1.51 1.58
N THR A 305 -12.85 0.62 2.54
CA THR A 305 -11.51 0.37 3.10
C THR A 305 -11.14 -1.10 3.03
N ALA A 306 -9.87 -1.39 2.71
CA ALA A 306 -9.28 -2.72 2.68
C ALA A 306 -8.00 -2.72 3.53
N GLU A 307 -8.12 -3.02 4.84
CA GLU A 307 -7.07 -2.79 5.82
C GLU A 307 -7.22 -3.67 7.08
N PRO A 308 -6.23 -3.66 8.00
CA PRO A 308 -6.41 -4.28 9.31
C PRO A 308 -7.65 -3.74 10.03
N ALA A 309 -8.48 -4.62 10.60
CA ALA A 309 -9.77 -4.30 11.21
C ALA A 309 -9.71 -3.24 12.32
N GLY A 310 -8.58 -3.12 13.00
CA GLY A 310 -8.38 -2.15 14.10
C GLY A 310 -8.21 -0.69 13.65
N ARG A 311 -8.29 -0.36 12.37
CA ARG A 311 -8.04 1.01 11.86
C ARG A 311 -9.32 1.81 11.60
N ALA A 312 -9.92 1.70 10.42
CA ALA A 312 -11.11 2.50 10.05
C ALA A 312 -12.38 1.97 10.70
N LEU A 313 -12.53 0.66 10.81
CA LEU A 313 -13.76 0.05 11.30
C LEU A 313 -14.22 0.58 12.68
N PRO A 314 -13.35 0.76 13.69
CA PRO A 314 -13.72 1.33 14.99
C PRO A 314 -14.26 2.78 14.93
N LEU A 315 -13.98 3.49 13.85
CA LEU A 315 -14.43 4.89 13.68
C LEU A 315 -15.89 4.98 13.26
N VAL A 316 -16.44 3.93 12.66
CA VAL A 316 -17.75 3.94 12.00
C VAL A 316 -18.77 2.96 12.60
N THR A 317 -18.33 2.01 13.43
CA THR A 317 -19.21 1.06 14.11
C THR A 317 -19.14 1.18 15.62
N ALA A 318 -20.28 0.96 16.30
CA ALA A 318 -20.39 0.89 17.75
C ALA A 318 -20.16 -0.53 18.30
N GLY A 319 -20.11 -1.55 17.44
CA GLY A 319 -19.95 -2.95 17.84
C GLY A 319 -18.52 -3.31 18.24
N PRO A 320 -18.31 -4.42 18.96
CA PRO A 320 -16.99 -4.92 19.29
C PRO A 320 -16.28 -5.38 18.02
N VAL A 321 -15.14 -4.77 17.71
CA VAL A 321 -14.28 -5.13 16.58
C VAL A 321 -13.29 -6.24 16.98
N GLU A 322 -13.28 -6.64 18.24
CA GLU A 322 -12.32 -7.57 18.85
C GLU A 322 -12.29 -8.94 18.15
N ALA A 323 -13.45 -9.42 17.69
CA ALA A 323 -13.54 -10.72 17.00
C ALA A 323 -12.79 -10.76 15.66
N VAL A 324 -12.50 -9.60 15.06
CA VAL A 324 -11.81 -9.47 13.76
C VAL A 324 -10.52 -8.63 13.86
N ALA A 325 -10.10 -8.25 15.06
CA ALA A 325 -9.02 -7.28 15.27
C ALA A 325 -7.65 -7.74 14.72
N ALA A 326 -7.42 -9.04 14.56
CA ALA A 326 -6.20 -9.61 14.01
C ALA A 326 -6.26 -9.83 12.48
N GLU A 327 -7.39 -9.54 11.85
CA GLU A 327 -7.65 -9.82 10.44
C GLU A 327 -7.58 -8.56 9.58
N HIS A 328 -7.39 -8.76 8.27
CA HIS A 328 -7.62 -7.72 7.28
C HIS A 328 -9.06 -7.82 6.79
N VAL A 329 -9.73 -6.68 6.71
CA VAL A 329 -11.17 -6.60 6.39
C VAL A 329 -11.41 -5.62 5.25
N LEU A 330 -12.36 -6.01 4.40
CA LEU A 330 -12.97 -5.12 3.43
C LEU A 330 -14.25 -4.57 4.03
N THR A 331 -14.37 -3.23 4.12
CA THR A 331 -15.57 -2.57 4.65
C THR A 331 -16.10 -1.53 3.68
N ALA A 332 -17.40 -1.29 3.75
CA ALA A 332 -18.06 -0.19 3.06
C ALA A 332 -18.96 0.58 4.02
N VAL A 333 -18.91 1.91 3.94
CA VAL A 333 -19.80 2.83 4.65
C VAL A 333 -20.52 3.66 3.59
N THR A 334 -21.84 3.54 3.57
CA THR A 334 -22.70 4.31 2.67
C THR A 334 -23.23 5.53 3.39
N TYR A 335 -23.05 6.69 2.81
CA TYR A 335 -23.62 7.95 3.24
C TYR A 335 -24.77 8.34 2.30
N ARG A 336 -25.86 8.88 2.88
CA ARG A 336 -26.96 9.52 2.16
C ARG A 336 -27.22 10.88 2.77
N ASP A 337 -27.23 11.89 1.94
CA ASP A 337 -27.41 13.29 2.38
C ASP A 337 -26.50 13.65 3.57
N GLY A 338 -25.24 13.18 3.56
CA GLY A 338 -24.25 13.40 4.62
C GLY A 338 -24.46 12.58 5.91
N SER A 339 -25.45 11.68 5.96
CA SER A 339 -25.67 10.80 7.10
C SER A 339 -25.24 9.37 6.80
N VAL A 340 -24.67 8.66 7.79
CA VAL A 340 -24.36 7.24 7.65
C VAL A 340 -25.65 6.44 7.53
N ALA A 341 -25.88 5.86 6.35
CA ALA A 341 -27.05 5.04 6.06
C ALA A 341 -26.79 3.54 6.31
N GLU A 342 -25.57 3.08 6.03
CA GLU A 342 -25.18 1.67 6.18
C GLU A 342 -23.70 1.55 6.50
N VAL A 343 -23.35 0.63 7.40
CA VAL A 343 -21.98 0.15 7.61
C VAL A 343 -21.99 -1.35 7.36
N SER A 344 -21.13 -1.83 6.47
CA SER A 344 -21.04 -3.25 6.13
C SER A 344 -19.60 -3.74 6.25
N LEU A 345 -19.38 -4.85 6.95
CA LEU A 345 -18.23 -5.72 6.76
C LEU A 345 -18.51 -6.53 5.51
N LEU A 346 -17.76 -6.34 4.43
CA LEU A 346 -17.98 -7.02 3.16
C LEU A 346 -17.23 -8.35 3.04
N GLY A 347 -16.15 -8.51 3.79
CA GLY A 347 -15.36 -9.72 3.78
C GLY A 347 -14.02 -9.59 4.51
N ARG A 348 -13.26 -10.69 4.46
CA ARG A 348 -11.94 -10.81 5.06
C ARG A 348 -10.94 -11.23 4.00
N PHE A 349 -9.68 -10.87 4.19
CA PHE A 349 -8.62 -11.24 3.24
C PHE A 349 -7.27 -11.41 3.95
N ASP A 350 -6.33 -12.10 3.31
CA ASP A 350 -4.97 -12.23 3.83
C ASP A 350 -4.11 -10.99 3.58
N ALA A 351 -3.09 -10.83 4.38
CA ALA A 351 -2.15 -9.69 4.27
C ALA A 351 -1.43 -9.62 2.90
N ARG A 352 -1.37 -10.74 2.17
CA ARG A 352 -0.79 -10.84 0.82
C ARG A 352 -1.81 -10.61 -0.29
N ARG A 353 -3.11 -10.47 0.04
CA ARG A 353 -4.23 -10.25 -0.89
C ARG A 353 -4.41 -11.39 -1.90
N THR A 354 -4.05 -12.61 -1.52
CA THR A 354 -4.14 -13.80 -2.38
C THR A 354 -5.53 -14.40 -2.41
N TRP A 355 -6.36 -14.07 -1.43
CA TRP A 355 -7.76 -14.49 -1.35
C TRP A 355 -8.63 -13.42 -0.69
N LEU A 356 -9.92 -13.42 -1.04
CA LEU A 356 -11.00 -12.65 -0.42
C LEU A 356 -12.13 -13.61 -0.07
N ASP A 357 -12.49 -13.70 1.21
CA ASP A 357 -13.67 -14.36 1.72
C ASP A 357 -14.80 -13.33 1.77
N TRP A 358 -15.68 -13.38 0.77
CA TRP A 358 -16.77 -12.41 0.61
C TRP A 358 -18.00 -12.87 1.40
N ASP A 359 -18.29 -12.19 2.51
CA ASP A 359 -19.43 -12.45 3.40
C ASP A 359 -20.01 -11.15 3.95
N PRO A 360 -20.86 -10.44 3.18
CA PRO A 360 -21.39 -9.15 3.58
C PRO A 360 -22.27 -9.22 4.82
N THR A 361 -21.85 -8.60 5.89
CA THR A 361 -22.57 -8.52 7.17
C THR A 361 -22.82 -7.05 7.54
N PRO A 362 -24.09 -6.62 7.73
CA PRO A 362 -24.41 -5.29 8.24
C PRO A 362 -23.90 -5.12 9.67
N LEU A 363 -23.36 -3.93 9.96
CA LEU A 363 -22.90 -3.54 11.28
C LEU A 363 -23.73 -2.36 11.80
N ALA A 364 -23.83 -2.25 13.14
CA ALA A 364 -24.48 -1.10 13.75
C ALA A 364 -23.59 0.15 13.55
N PRO A 365 -24.11 1.24 12.94
CA PRO A 365 -23.39 2.51 12.86
C PRO A 365 -23.07 3.07 14.25
N ARG A 366 -21.98 3.85 14.33
CA ARG A 366 -21.56 4.55 15.55
C ARG A 366 -22.40 5.79 15.81
#